data_60a5f423228a39397b39a5215809bedc
#
_entry.id   60a5f423228a39397b39a5215809bedc
#
_cell.length_a   1.000
_cell.length_b   1.000
_cell.length_c   1.000
_cell.angle_alpha   90.00
_cell.angle_beta   90.00
_cell.angle_gamma   90.00
#
_symmetry.space_group_name_H-M   'P 1'
#
loop_
_entity.id
_entity.type
_entity.pdbx_description
1 polymer ?
#
loop_
_entity_poly.entity_id
_entity_poly.type
_entity_poly.pdbx_seq_one_letter_code
_entity_poly.pdbx_strand_id
1 'polypeptide(L)'
;LINKNVQSGSAIQQSIFNWALDIGRRYWQGERGLISVQKALADKLVFDKLKQRTGGNIRFFVSGGAALPADIGTFFMSAGLNILEGYGLTETSPVMCCNRYGEEVMGTVGKVINGVTVGIQRLSDNKIIAQISGEDYPTDLTSEEGEILNHGPNTMKGYWKNEEATNEMIDDDGWLHTGDVGKFENGRLKITDRIKHMIVNAGGKNIYPGPIEDMFKTSPWIDQLVVVGEKQSFMAALIVPDFEALEKHAKENNIEYGSMEDLIQNEAIQNLYKKEIRSFSKELASHEKIRDFRLLANE
;
A
#
# COMPACT_ATOMS: atom_id res chain seq x y z
N LEU A 1 -1.58 -15.02 6.67
CA LEU A 1 -1.08 -16.28 7.27
C LEU A 1 -0.50 -16.07 8.68
N ILE A 2 0.43 -15.11 8.89
CA ILE A 2 1.04 -14.85 10.21
C ILE A 2 -0.03 -14.39 11.20
N ASN A 3 -0.85 -13.40 10.84
CA ASN A 3 -1.93 -12.91 11.69
C ASN A 3 -2.99 -13.99 11.98
N LYS A 4 -3.40 -14.79 10.99
CA LYS A 4 -4.32 -15.92 11.20
C LYS A 4 -3.73 -16.93 12.22
N ASN A 5 -2.45 -17.29 12.12
CA ASN A 5 -1.78 -18.19 13.06
C ASN A 5 -1.64 -17.60 14.47
N VAL A 6 -1.44 -16.30 14.58
CA VAL A 6 -1.36 -15.64 15.90
C VAL A 6 -2.74 -15.54 16.56
N GLN A 7 -3.77 -15.20 15.80
CA GLN A 7 -5.15 -15.12 16.29
C GLN A 7 -5.70 -16.49 16.74
N SER A 8 -5.22 -17.59 16.16
CA SER A 8 -5.56 -18.95 16.60
C SER A 8 -4.76 -19.42 17.82
N GLY A 9 -3.76 -18.65 18.28
CA GLY A 9 -2.95 -18.93 19.44
C GLY A 9 -3.63 -18.56 20.76
N SER A 10 -3.07 -19.02 21.88
CA SER A 10 -3.54 -18.63 23.22
C SER A 10 -3.41 -17.11 23.45
N ALA A 11 -4.21 -16.54 24.36
CA ALA A 11 -4.14 -15.13 24.72
C ALA A 11 -2.72 -14.69 25.15
N ILE A 12 -1.95 -15.57 25.78
CA ILE A 12 -0.56 -15.33 26.16
C ILE A 12 0.33 -15.21 24.91
N GLN A 13 0.17 -16.10 23.93
CA GLN A 13 0.93 -16.05 22.68
C GLN A 13 0.65 -14.78 21.88
N GLN A 14 -0.61 -14.37 21.81
CA GLN A 14 -1.02 -13.11 21.19
C GLN A 14 -0.39 -11.90 21.90
N SER A 15 -0.41 -11.87 23.22
CA SER A 15 0.18 -10.79 24.01
C SER A 15 1.70 -10.70 23.80
N ILE A 16 2.42 -11.83 23.80
CA ILE A 16 3.87 -11.89 23.56
C ILE A 16 4.18 -11.41 22.14
N PHE A 17 3.40 -11.80 21.16
CA PHE A 17 3.59 -11.40 19.76
C PHE A 17 3.39 -9.88 19.60
N ASN A 18 2.31 -9.33 20.13
CA ASN A 18 2.02 -7.90 20.07
C ASN A 18 3.08 -7.07 20.80
N TRP A 19 3.52 -7.52 21.97
CA TRP A 19 4.63 -6.91 22.69
C TRP A 19 5.91 -6.91 21.85
N ALA A 20 6.26 -8.04 21.23
CA ALA A 20 7.45 -8.15 20.40
C ALA A 20 7.40 -7.20 19.21
N LEU A 21 6.24 -7.08 18.54
CA LEU A 21 6.04 -6.14 17.44
C LEU A 21 6.21 -4.68 17.88
N ASP A 22 5.66 -4.29 19.03
CA ASP A 22 5.84 -2.93 19.56
C ASP A 22 7.32 -2.63 19.81
N ILE A 23 8.03 -3.53 20.50
CA ILE A 23 9.47 -3.40 20.75
C ILE A 23 10.26 -3.33 19.43
N GLY A 24 9.93 -4.20 18.47
CA GLY A 24 10.57 -4.20 17.16
C GLY A 24 10.39 -2.89 16.42
N ARG A 25 9.17 -2.34 16.42
CA ARG A 25 8.84 -1.06 15.80
C ARG A 25 9.63 0.10 16.43
N ARG A 26 9.63 0.21 17.75
CA ARG A 26 10.35 1.24 18.50
C ARG A 26 11.86 1.16 18.25
N TYR A 27 12.41 -0.05 18.22
CA TYR A 27 13.81 -0.26 17.90
C TYR A 27 14.16 0.16 16.46
N TRP A 28 13.30 -0.19 15.48
CA TRP A 28 13.46 0.23 14.09
C TRP A 28 13.35 1.74 13.94
N GLN A 29 12.45 2.38 14.66
CA GLN A 29 12.31 3.85 14.71
C GLN A 29 13.47 4.59 15.40
N GLY A 30 14.48 3.88 15.85
CA GLY A 30 15.72 4.45 16.39
C GLY A 30 15.82 4.48 17.90
N GLU A 31 14.83 4.00 18.66
CA GLU A 31 14.97 3.88 20.10
C GLU A 31 16.04 2.86 20.49
N ARG A 32 16.80 3.18 21.53
CA ARG A 32 17.94 2.38 22.02
C ARG A 32 17.88 2.24 23.55
N GLY A 33 18.96 1.76 24.18
CA GLY A 33 19.03 1.54 25.62
C GLY A 33 18.23 0.30 26.04
N LEU A 34 17.23 0.47 26.93
CA LEU A 34 16.42 -0.64 27.42
C LEU A 34 15.69 -1.38 26.28
N ILE A 35 15.26 -0.65 25.26
CA ILE A 35 14.62 -1.24 24.05
C ILE A 35 15.56 -2.23 23.36
N SER A 36 16.88 -1.99 23.32
CA SER A 36 17.83 -2.92 22.71
C SER A 36 17.88 -4.27 23.43
N VAL A 37 17.77 -4.27 24.76
CA VAL A 37 17.70 -5.50 25.56
C VAL A 37 16.39 -6.23 25.32
N GLN A 38 15.26 -5.49 25.33
CA GLN A 38 13.96 -6.05 25.05
C GLN A 38 13.87 -6.60 23.61
N LYS A 39 14.52 -5.93 22.64
CA LYS A 39 14.57 -6.41 21.25
C LYS A 39 15.31 -7.74 21.14
N ALA A 40 16.43 -7.92 21.84
CA ALA A 40 17.12 -9.22 21.88
C ALA A 40 16.24 -10.35 22.43
N LEU A 41 15.42 -10.05 23.45
CA LEU A 41 14.44 -11.01 23.97
C LEU A 41 13.31 -11.29 22.97
N ALA A 42 12.77 -10.25 22.32
CA ALA A 42 11.74 -10.38 21.30
C ALA A 42 12.25 -11.17 20.09
N ASP A 43 13.51 -10.95 19.68
CA ASP A 43 14.15 -11.75 18.62
C ASP A 43 14.12 -13.23 18.97
N LYS A 44 14.63 -13.60 20.13
CA LYS A 44 14.71 -15.01 20.57
C LYS A 44 13.34 -15.67 20.73
N LEU A 45 12.35 -14.97 21.25
CA LEU A 45 11.02 -15.53 21.52
C LEU A 45 10.14 -15.63 20.27
N VAL A 46 10.25 -14.65 19.36
CA VAL A 46 9.30 -14.46 18.25
C VAL A 46 10.02 -14.38 16.89
N PHE A 47 10.92 -13.43 16.71
CA PHE A 47 11.38 -13.05 15.37
C PHE A 47 12.36 -14.04 14.75
N ASP A 48 13.18 -14.72 15.56
CA ASP A 48 14.09 -15.75 15.03
C ASP A 48 13.32 -16.92 14.40
N LYS A 49 12.13 -17.24 14.93
CA LYS A 49 11.27 -18.26 14.32
C LYS A 49 10.69 -17.81 12.98
N LEU A 50 10.40 -16.52 12.83
CA LEU A 50 9.95 -15.96 11.55
C LEU A 50 11.10 -15.94 10.54
N LYS A 51 12.30 -15.51 10.95
CA LYS A 51 13.50 -15.50 10.11
C LYS A 51 13.87 -16.92 9.65
N GLN A 52 13.79 -17.90 10.52
CA GLN A 52 14.06 -19.31 10.17
C GLN A 52 13.11 -19.85 9.10
N ARG A 53 11.83 -19.43 9.10
CA ARG A 53 10.87 -19.83 8.05
C ARG A 53 11.23 -19.30 6.66
N THR A 54 12.04 -18.25 6.59
CA THR A 54 12.59 -17.70 5.35
C THR A 54 14.03 -18.12 5.08
N GLY A 55 14.49 -19.20 5.77
CA GLY A 55 15.83 -19.77 5.60
C GLY A 55 16.92 -19.16 6.49
N GLY A 56 16.62 -18.11 7.27
CA GLY A 56 17.52 -17.53 8.30
C GLY A 56 18.66 -16.66 7.79
N ASN A 57 18.95 -16.67 6.48
CA ASN A 57 20.12 -16.01 5.88
C ASN A 57 19.77 -14.82 4.97
N ILE A 58 18.48 -14.48 4.83
CA ILE A 58 18.06 -13.37 3.98
C ILE A 58 18.45 -12.05 4.64
N ARG A 59 19.16 -11.20 3.89
CA ARG A 59 19.61 -9.89 4.33
C ARG A 59 18.52 -8.86 4.18
N PHE A 60 17.82 -8.87 3.05
CA PHE A 60 16.67 -8.03 2.74
C PHE A 60 15.80 -8.66 1.65
N PHE A 61 14.55 -8.27 1.60
CA PHE A 61 13.61 -8.54 0.52
C PHE A 61 13.48 -7.28 -0.34
N VAL A 62 13.08 -7.45 -1.60
CA VAL A 62 12.71 -6.35 -2.48
C VAL A 62 11.24 -6.52 -2.84
N SER A 63 10.44 -5.50 -2.59
CA SER A 63 9.06 -5.40 -3.05
C SER A 63 8.97 -4.45 -4.23
N GLY A 64 8.35 -4.90 -5.31
CA GLY A 64 8.15 -4.10 -6.53
C GLY A 64 7.01 -4.67 -7.37
N GLY A 65 6.55 -3.89 -8.36
CA GLY A 65 5.45 -4.29 -9.25
C GLY A 65 4.04 -4.08 -8.68
N ALA A 66 3.90 -3.88 -7.37
CA ALA A 66 2.67 -3.44 -6.70
C ALA A 66 3.02 -2.63 -5.46
N ALA A 67 2.11 -1.77 -5.02
CA ALA A 67 2.27 -1.01 -3.79
C ALA A 67 2.33 -1.95 -2.58
N LEU A 68 3.29 -1.72 -1.69
CA LEU A 68 3.36 -2.38 -0.39
C LEU A 68 2.62 -1.52 0.63
N PRO A 69 1.54 -2.00 1.27
CA PRO A 69 0.89 -1.26 2.35
C PRO A 69 1.90 -0.95 3.46
N ALA A 70 1.94 0.32 3.90
CA ALA A 70 2.92 0.81 4.87
C ALA A 70 2.91 0.01 6.17
N ASP A 71 1.74 -0.44 6.62
CA ASP A 71 1.58 -1.27 7.83
C ASP A 71 2.24 -2.65 7.67
N ILE A 72 2.14 -3.24 6.47
CA ILE A 72 2.80 -4.52 6.16
C ILE A 72 4.31 -4.33 6.12
N GLY A 73 4.80 -3.27 5.45
CA GLY A 73 6.21 -2.92 5.44
C GLY A 73 6.75 -2.70 6.86
N THR A 74 6.05 -1.89 7.66
CA THR A 74 6.38 -1.63 9.06
C THR A 74 6.41 -2.91 9.91
N PHE A 75 5.47 -3.84 9.68
CA PHE A 75 5.46 -5.15 10.33
C PHE A 75 6.75 -5.94 10.05
N PHE A 76 7.16 -6.05 8.77
CA PHE A 76 8.37 -6.77 8.39
C PHE A 76 9.63 -6.12 8.98
N MET A 77 9.74 -4.79 8.90
CA MET A 77 10.85 -4.04 9.48
C MET A 77 10.93 -4.23 11.01
N SER A 78 9.79 -4.19 11.69
CA SER A 78 9.69 -4.45 13.15
C SER A 78 10.16 -5.85 13.52
N ALA A 79 9.85 -6.83 12.70
CA ALA A 79 10.30 -8.22 12.86
C ALA A 79 11.79 -8.43 12.51
N GLY A 80 12.49 -7.38 12.03
CA GLY A 80 13.87 -7.48 11.56
C GLY A 80 14.01 -8.25 10.25
N LEU A 81 12.96 -8.27 9.45
CA LEU A 81 12.91 -8.76 8.08
C LEU A 81 12.93 -7.53 7.17
N ASN A 82 14.12 -7.08 6.80
CA ASN A 82 14.26 -5.85 6.02
C ASN A 82 13.58 -6.01 4.66
N ILE A 83 12.70 -5.07 4.31
CA ILE A 83 12.03 -5.02 3.02
C ILE A 83 12.27 -3.65 2.39
N LEU A 84 12.75 -3.64 1.16
CA LEU A 84 13.04 -2.45 0.36
C LEU A 84 11.99 -2.35 -0.73
N GLU A 85 11.34 -1.21 -0.81
CA GLU A 85 10.43 -0.94 -1.91
C GLU A 85 11.21 -0.36 -3.09
N GLY A 86 10.89 -0.82 -4.30
CA GLY A 86 11.40 -0.29 -5.56
C GLY A 86 10.26 -0.03 -6.52
N TYR A 87 10.41 1.00 -7.34
CA TYR A 87 9.43 1.40 -8.34
C TYR A 87 10.06 1.59 -9.71
N GLY A 88 9.31 1.18 -10.68
CA GLY A 88 9.57 1.39 -12.10
C GLY A 88 8.73 0.45 -12.96
N LEU A 89 8.92 0.55 -14.24
CA LEU A 89 8.17 -0.15 -15.28
C LEU A 89 9.13 -0.96 -16.13
N THR A 90 8.63 -1.89 -16.94
CA THR A 90 9.42 -2.56 -17.97
C THR A 90 10.05 -1.52 -18.92
N GLU A 91 9.31 -0.47 -19.19
CA GLU A 91 9.67 0.69 -20.02
C GLU A 91 10.80 1.54 -19.39
N THR A 92 11.13 1.33 -18.13
CA THR A 92 12.22 2.03 -17.40
C THR A 92 13.37 1.11 -16.96
N SER A 93 13.47 -0.10 -17.50
CA SER A 93 14.59 -1.08 -17.45
C SER A 93 15.13 -1.47 -16.06
N PRO A 94 14.37 -1.90 -15.09
CA PRO A 94 12.98 -1.59 -14.74
C PRO A 94 12.85 -0.55 -13.61
N VAL A 95 13.94 0.01 -13.06
CA VAL A 95 13.93 0.78 -11.79
C VAL A 95 14.10 2.28 -12.05
N MET A 96 13.29 3.07 -11.37
CA MET A 96 13.37 4.53 -11.33
C MET A 96 13.72 5.03 -9.91
N CYS A 97 13.10 4.42 -8.90
CA CYS A 97 13.29 4.75 -7.49
C CYS A 97 13.45 3.49 -6.66
N CYS A 98 14.19 3.58 -5.56
CA CYS A 98 14.23 2.52 -4.56
C CYS A 98 14.55 3.06 -3.16
N ASN A 99 14.02 2.38 -2.14
CA ASN A 99 14.46 2.53 -0.77
C ASN A 99 15.90 2.01 -0.63
N ARG A 100 16.73 2.74 0.12
CA ARG A 100 18.11 2.33 0.43
C ARG A 100 18.14 1.64 1.78
N TYR A 101 18.96 0.61 1.87
CA TYR A 101 19.15 -0.13 3.11
C TYR A 101 19.60 0.81 4.26
N GLY A 102 18.82 0.83 5.33
CA GLY A 102 19.06 1.70 6.49
C GLY A 102 18.48 3.12 6.39
N GLU A 103 17.83 3.45 5.26
CA GLU A 103 17.16 4.74 5.02
C GLU A 103 15.69 4.57 4.59
N GLU A 104 15.12 3.39 4.84
CA GLU A 104 13.79 3.04 4.39
C GLU A 104 12.71 3.93 5.04
N VAL A 105 11.79 4.41 4.23
CA VAL A 105 10.57 5.09 4.68
C VAL A 105 9.38 4.37 4.09
N MET A 106 8.68 3.60 4.94
CA MET A 106 7.53 2.81 4.51
C MET A 106 6.41 3.70 3.96
N GLY A 107 5.76 3.20 2.90
CA GLY A 107 4.76 3.96 2.16
C GLY A 107 5.36 4.93 1.14
N THR A 108 6.68 4.86 0.91
CA THR A 108 7.36 5.52 -0.21
C THR A 108 8.22 4.51 -0.96
N VAL A 109 8.39 4.71 -2.25
CA VAL A 109 9.30 3.89 -3.07
C VAL A 109 10.74 4.40 -3.06
N GLY A 110 11.05 5.30 -2.13
CA GLY A 110 12.39 5.77 -1.85
C GLY A 110 12.89 6.88 -2.78
N LYS A 111 14.20 6.92 -2.96
CA LYS A 111 14.91 7.96 -3.69
C LYS A 111 15.08 7.58 -5.15
N VAL A 112 15.16 8.58 -6.02
CA VAL A 112 15.50 8.41 -7.43
C VAL A 112 16.90 7.79 -7.56
N ILE A 113 17.08 6.84 -8.48
CA ILE A 113 18.39 6.23 -8.71
C ILE A 113 19.30 7.15 -9.55
N ASN A 114 20.61 6.99 -9.40
CA ASN A 114 21.59 7.77 -10.16
C ASN A 114 21.40 7.64 -11.68
N GLY A 115 21.60 8.72 -12.41
CA GLY A 115 21.44 8.79 -13.85
C GLY A 115 20.00 8.95 -14.32
N VAL A 116 19.03 8.98 -13.41
CA VAL A 116 17.60 9.11 -13.69
C VAL A 116 17.08 10.43 -13.13
N THR A 117 16.17 11.06 -13.85
CA THR A 117 15.36 12.18 -13.36
C THR A 117 13.90 11.77 -13.33
N VAL A 118 13.25 11.97 -12.19
CA VAL A 118 11.81 11.76 -12.03
C VAL A 118 11.13 13.12 -11.90
N GLY A 119 10.09 13.33 -12.71
CA GLY A 119 9.24 14.53 -12.68
C GLY A 119 7.85 14.22 -12.13
N ILE A 120 7.20 15.23 -11.58
CA ILE A 120 5.77 15.22 -11.26
C ILE A 120 5.09 16.25 -12.15
N GLN A 121 4.17 15.80 -13.01
CA GLN A 121 3.43 16.63 -13.94
C GLN A 121 2.01 16.84 -13.45
N ARG A 122 1.58 18.10 -13.34
CA ARG A 122 0.21 18.41 -12.95
C ARG A 122 -0.78 18.00 -14.03
N LEU A 123 -1.82 17.23 -13.67
CA LEU A 123 -2.79 16.68 -14.62
C LEU A 123 -3.67 17.74 -15.30
N SER A 124 -3.81 18.94 -14.73
CA SER A 124 -4.73 19.98 -15.25
C SER A 124 -4.12 20.83 -16.36
N ASP A 125 -2.80 21.02 -16.40
CA ASP A 125 -2.12 21.91 -17.33
C ASP A 125 -0.83 21.31 -17.93
N ASN A 126 -0.55 20.05 -17.65
CA ASN A 126 0.61 19.29 -18.10
C ASN A 126 1.96 19.94 -17.79
N LYS A 127 2.05 20.75 -16.73
CA LYS A 127 3.31 21.35 -16.30
C LYS A 127 4.04 20.49 -15.31
N ILE A 128 5.34 20.31 -15.49
CA ILE A 128 6.20 19.70 -14.47
C ILE A 128 6.30 20.67 -13.29
N ILE A 129 5.77 20.25 -12.13
CA ILE A 129 5.69 21.05 -10.90
C ILE A 129 6.81 20.73 -9.90
N ALA A 130 7.44 19.58 -10.05
CA ALA A 130 8.60 19.16 -9.26
C ALA A 130 9.41 18.13 -10.03
N GLN A 131 10.73 18.11 -9.83
CA GLN A 131 11.59 17.05 -10.37
C GLN A 131 12.79 16.82 -9.44
N ILE A 132 13.29 15.59 -9.43
CA ILE A 132 14.51 15.19 -8.71
C ILE A 132 15.40 14.42 -9.68
N SER A 133 16.66 14.84 -9.79
CA SER A 133 17.73 14.04 -10.36
C SER A 133 18.29 13.10 -9.27
N GLY A 134 18.66 11.90 -9.66
CA GLY A 134 19.24 10.91 -8.74
C GLY A 134 20.58 11.31 -8.15
N GLU A 135 21.23 12.37 -8.63
CA GLU A 135 22.45 12.94 -8.11
C GLU A 135 22.22 13.98 -7.00
N ASP A 136 21.03 14.62 -6.97
CA ASP A 136 20.77 15.80 -6.12
C ASP A 136 20.34 15.46 -4.70
N TYR A 137 19.62 14.36 -4.50
CA TYR A 137 19.10 13.86 -3.20
C TYR A 137 18.52 14.92 -2.26
N PRO A 138 17.61 15.78 -2.69
CA PRO A 138 16.99 16.77 -1.79
C PRO A 138 16.25 16.04 -0.68
N THR A 139 16.32 16.56 0.55
CA THR A 139 15.70 15.95 1.74
C THR A 139 14.41 16.63 2.17
N ASP A 140 14.08 17.77 1.60
CA ASP A 140 12.97 18.64 1.98
C ASP A 140 11.95 18.89 0.84
N LEU A 141 12.23 18.42 -0.37
CA LEU A 141 11.31 18.61 -1.49
C LEU A 141 10.02 17.83 -1.26
N THR A 142 8.92 18.57 -1.22
CA THR A 142 7.55 18.04 -1.18
C THR A 142 6.75 18.70 -2.28
N SER A 143 5.94 17.95 -3.02
CA SER A 143 5.14 18.44 -4.14
C SER A 143 3.64 18.17 -3.96
N GLU A 144 2.83 18.80 -4.79
CA GLU A 144 1.47 18.37 -5.07
C GLU A 144 1.51 17.04 -5.83
N GLU A 145 0.36 16.37 -5.93
CA GLU A 145 0.20 15.15 -6.71
C GLU A 145 0.11 15.46 -8.20
N GLY A 146 0.62 14.53 -9.01
CA GLY A 146 0.57 14.60 -10.47
C GLY A 146 1.04 13.29 -11.09
N GLU A 147 1.07 13.24 -12.41
CA GLU A 147 1.63 12.10 -13.13
C GLU A 147 3.14 12.00 -12.88
N ILE A 148 3.59 10.79 -12.62
CA ILE A 148 5.01 10.48 -12.47
C ILE A 148 5.62 10.34 -13.87
N LEU A 149 6.67 11.11 -14.13
CA LEU A 149 7.43 11.06 -15.37
C LEU A 149 8.84 10.53 -15.12
N ASN A 150 9.40 9.83 -16.11
CA ASN A 150 10.79 9.37 -16.08
C ASN A 150 11.58 9.96 -17.25
N HIS A 151 12.78 10.41 -16.97
CA HIS A 151 13.76 10.80 -18.00
C HIS A 151 15.14 10.25 -17.61
N GLY A 152 15.78 9.54 -18.53
CA GLY A 152 17.11 9.01 -18.29
C GLY A 152 17.47 7.82 -19.19
N PRO A 153 18.70 7.30 -19.07
CA PRO A 153 19.19 6.19 -19.91
C PRO A 153 18.46 4.86 -19.65
N ASN A 154 17.69 4.78 -18.58
CA ASN A 154 16.83 3.63 -18.27
C ASN A 154 15.51 3.62 -19.09
N THR A 155 15.16 4.74 -19.76
CA THR A 155 13.98 4.80 -20.61
C THR A 155 14.14 3.89 -21.83
N MET A 156 13.10 3.10 -22.14
CA MET A 156 13.06 2.25 -23.33
C MET A 156 13.26 3.06 -24.62
N LYS A 157 13.70 2.41 -25.69
CA LYS A 157 13.77 3.03 -27.02
C LYS A 157 12.40 3.14 -27.71
N GLY A 158 11.42 2.37 -27.25
CA GLY A 158 10.06 2.32 -27.80
C GLY A 158 9.54 0.90 -27.91
N TYR A 159 8.28 0.79 -28.26
CA TYR A 159 7.61 -0.48 -28.53
C TYR A 159 7.96 -1.01 -29.92
N TRP A 160 8.22 -2.30 -30.00
CA TRP A 160 8.61 -2.92 -31.26
C TRP A 160 7.52 -2.79 -32.35
N LYS A 161 7.86 -2.12 -33.46
CA LYS A 161 6.96 -1.85 -34.61
C LYS A 161 5.64 -1.17 -34.21
N ASN A 162 5.64 -0.36 -33.18
CA ASN A 162 4.47 0.39 -32.72
C ASN A 162 4.90 1.81 -32.31
N GLU A 163 5.10 2.65 -33.34
CA GLU A 163 5.50 4.05 -33.12
C GLU A 163 4.40 4.87 -32.46
N GLU A 164 3.12 4.58 -32.77
CA GLU A 164 1.98 5.29 -32.19
C GLU A 164 1.99 5.12 -30.65
N ALA A 165 2.02 3.90 -30.14
CA ALA A 165 2.11 3.65 -28.71
C ALA A 165 3.41 4.17 -28.07
N THR A 166 4.50 4.23 -28.85
CA THR A 166 5.76 4.81 -28.35
C THR A 166 5.62 6.31 -28.16
N ASN A 167 5.03 7.03 -29.12
CA ASN A 167 4.82 8.48 -29.06
C ASN A 167 3.76 8.87 -28.02
N GLU A 168 2.83 7.97 -27.67
CA GLU A 168 1.92 8.17 -26.52
C GLU A 168 2.62 8.08 -25.18
N MET A 169 3.68 7.24 -25.08
CA MET A 169 4.40 7.00 -23.83
C MET A 169 5.60 7.91 -23.63
N ILE A 170 6.24 8.37 -24.72
CA ILE A 170 7.46 9.21 -24.65
C ILE A 170 7.17 10.47 -25.45
N ASP A 171 7.22 11.61 -24.78
CA ASP A 171 6.99 12.91 -25.41
C ASP A 171 8.22 13.42 -26.20
N ASP A 172 8.07 14.55 -26.90
CA ASP A 172 9.11 15.16 -27.73
C ASP A 172 10.34 15.63 -26.92
N ASP A 173 10.18 15.86 -25.61
CA ASP A 173 11.24 16.25 -24.67
C ASP A 173 11.95 15.02 -24.06
N GLY A 174 11.50 13.81 -24.39
CA GLY A 174 12.06 12.53 -23.94
C GLY A 174 11.57 12.07 -22.57
N TRP A 175 10.52 12.68 -22.04
CA TRP A 175 9.88 12.20 -20.83
C TRP A 175 8.98 11.00 -21.13
N LEU A 176 9.14 9.95 -20.33
CA LEU A 176 8.25 8.79 -20.34
C LEU A 176 7.11 9.03 -19.35
N HIS A 177 5.89 8.97 -19.84
CA HIS A 177 4.65 9.05 -19.08
C HIS A 177 4.31 7.69 -18.47
N THR A 178 4.34 7.58 -17.15
CA THR A 178 4.15 6.28 -16.49
C THR A 178 2.69 5.86 -16.37
N GLY A 179 1.77 6.82 -16.47
CA GLY A 179 0.35 6.63 -16.14
C GLY A 179 0.08 6.41 -14.65
N ASP A 180 1.11 6.48 -13.82
CA ASP A 180 0.98 6.41 -12.37
C ASP A 180 0.96 7.83 -11.77
N VAL A 181 0.20 8.02 -10.70
CA VAL A 181 0.08 9.29 -9.97
C VAL A 181 0.89 9.20 -8.69
N GLY A 182 1.58 10.29 -8.35
CA GLY A 182 2.35 10.37 -7.13
C GLY A 182 2.84 11.77 -6.82
N LYS A 183 3.65 11.85 -5.78
CA LYS A 183 4.25 13.11 -5.30
C LYS A 183 5.60 12.86 -4.65
N PHE A 184 6.36 13.90 -4.48
CA PHE A 184 7.51 13.87 -3.57
C PHE A 184 7.09 14.21 -2.15
N GLU A 185 7.58 13.44 -1.19
CA GLU A 185 7.53 13.71 0.25
C GLU A 185 8.94 13.66 0.82
N ASN A 186 9.47 14.80 1.27
CA ASN A 186 10.83 14.90 1.83
C ASN A 186 11.90 14.23 0.92
N GLY A 187 11.84 14.52 -0.38
CA GLY A 187 12.77 14.02 -1.37
C GLY A 187 12.62 12.53 -1.74
N ARG A 188 11.53 11.89 -1.34
CA ARG A 188 11.19 10.50 -1.70
C ARG A 188 9.95 10.46 -2.55
N LEU A 189 9.92 9.57 -3.52
CA LEU A 189 8.73 9.37 -4.34
C LEU A 189 7.71 8.52 -3.57
N LYS A 190 6.49 8.99 -3.53
CA LYS A 190 5.31 8.28 -3.04
C LYS A 190 4.32 8.12 -4.16
N ILE A 191 3.97 6.88 -4.48
CA ILE A 191 2.94 6.56 -5.47
C ILE A 191 1.60 6.63 -4.76
N THR A 192 0.63 7.26 -5.38
CA THR A 192 -0.72 7.39 -4.83
C THR A 192 -1.67 6.42 -5.54
N ASP A 193 -1.69 6.43 -6.90
CA ASP A 193 -2.60 5.58 -7.68
C ASP A 193 -2.16 5.52 -9.16
N ARG A 194 -3.06 5.07 -10.03
CA ARG A 194 -2.95 5.17 -11.48
C ARG A 194 -3.97 6.14 -12.05
N ILE A 195 -3.60 6.86 -13.11
CA ILE A 195 -4.51 7.77 -13.82
C ILE A 195 -5.79 7.03 -14.26
N LYS A 196 -5.65 5.80 -14.75
CA LYS A 196 -6.77 4.97 -15.21
C LYS A 196 -7.74 4.54 -14.10
N HIS A 197 -7.30 4.54 -12.85
CA HIS A 197 -8.12 4.13 -11.71
C HIS A 197 -8.73 5.34 -10.97
N MET A 198 -8.25 6.55 -11.26
CA MET A 198 -8.73 7.76 -10.62
C MET A 198 -10.22 7.95 -10.87
N ILE A 199 -10.98 8.13 -9.80
CA ILE A 199 -12.42 8.42 -9.82
C ILE A 199 -12.60 9.93 -9.75
N VAL A 200 -13.36 10.48 -10.69
CA VAL A 200 -13.79 11.90 -10.63
C VAL A 200 -15.21 11.94 -10.10
N ASN A 201 -15.40 12.47 -8.90
CA ASN A 201 -16.73 12.58 -8.30
C ASN A 201 -17.60 13.67 -8.96
N ALA A 202 -18.90 13.75 -8.61
CA ALA A 202 -19.82 14.74 -9.15
C ALA A 202 -19.39 16.19 -8.89
N GLY A 203 -18.55 16.44 -7.89
CA GLY A 203 -17.97 17.75 -7.58
C GLY A 203 -16.66 18.06 -8.32
N GLY A 204 -16.23 17.21 -9.25
CA GLY A 204 -14.99 17.37 -10.02
C GLY A 204 -13.72 17.13 -9.21
N LYS A 205 -13.80 16.47 -8.05
CA LYS A 205 -12.63 16.11 -7.26
C LYS A 205 -12.10 14.76 -7.67
N ASN A 206 -10.78 14.69 -7.81
CA ASN A 206 -10.06 13.45 -8.02
C ASN A 206 -10.01 12.66 -6.71
N ILE A 207 -10.35 11.39 -6.79
CA ILE A 207 -10.29 10.43 -5.69
C ILE A 207 -9.44 9.26 -6.16
N TYR A 208 -8.51 8.85 -5.34
CA TYR A 208 -7.60 7.75 -5.62
C TYR A 208 -8.05 6.52 -4.83
N PRO A 209 -8.65 5.50 -5.51
CA PRO A 209 -9.18 4.30 -4.85
C PRO A 209 -8.11 3.49 -4.13
N GLY A 210 -6.94 3.34 -4.72
CA GLY A 210 -5.88 2.47 -4.22
C GLY A 210 -5.52 2.70 -2.75
N PRO A 211 -5.17 3.92 -2.31
CA PRO A 211 -4.91 4.21 -0.89
C PRO A 211 -6.08 3.88 0.03
N ILE A 212 -7.31 4.10 -0.44
CA ILE A 212 -8.51 3.80 0.34
C ILE A 212 -8.66 2.27 0.48
N GLU A 213 -8.54 1.54 -0.62
CA GLU A 213 -8.62 0.08 -0.65
C GLU A 213 -7.52 -0.58 0.19
N ASP A 214 -6.29 -0.04 0.13
CA ASP A 214 -5.15 -0.53 0.90
C ASP A 214 -5.37 -0.46 2.42
N MET A 215 -6.09 0.54 2.92
CA MET A 215 -6.42 0.64 4.33
C MET A 215 -7.22 -0.57 4.82
N PHE A 216 -8.09 -1.12 3.97
CA PHE A 216 -8.94 -2.26 4.33
C PHE A 216 -8.24 -3.63 4.22
N LYS A 217 -7.06 -3.72 3.59
CA LYS A 217 -6.28 -4.98 3.50
C LYS A 217 -5.86 -5.56 4.85
N THR A 218 -5.89 -4.76 5.90
CA THR A 218 -5.58 -5.20 7.26
C THR A 218 -6.82 -5.67 8.05
N SER A 219 -8.01 -5.49 7.51
CA SER A 219 -9.25 -5.97 8.11
C SER A 219 -9.31 -7.50 8.15
N PRO A 220 -9.67 -8.11 9.28
CA PRO A 220 -9.86 -9.55 9.36
C PRO A 220 -11.14 -10.05 8.67
N TRP A 221 -12.02 -9.12 8.27
CA TRP A 221 -13.34 -9.42 7.72
C TRP A 221 -13.41 -9.28 6.20
N ILE A 222 -12.42 -8.64 5.58
CA ILE A 222 -12.44 -8.25 4.18
C ILE A 222 -11.32 -8.97 3.44
N ASP A 223 -11.67 -9.75 2.44
CA ASP A 223 -10.71 -10.36 1.52
C ASP A 223 -10.36 -9.40 0.38
N GLN A 224 -11.40 -8.84 -0.27
CA GLN A 224 -11.23 -7.85 -1.33
C GLN A 224 -12.21 -6.69 -1.15
N LEU A 225 -11.77 -5.50 -1.52
CA LEU A 225 -12.61 -4.30 -1.53
C LEU A 225 -12.27 -3.47 -2.76
N VAL A 226 -13.31 -3.02 -3.46
CA VAL A 226 -13.20 -2.11 -4.60
C VAL A 226 -14.04 -0.87 -4.32
N VAL A 227 -13.41 0.31 -4.41
CA VAL A 227 -14.08 1.60 -4.27
C VAL A 227 -14.71 1.97 -5.61
N VAL A 228 -15.97 2.40 -5.58
CA VAL A 228 -16.74 2.84 -6.75
C VAL A 228 -17.41 4.18 -6.45
N GLY A 229 -17.66 5.00 -7.48
CA GLY A 229 -18.32 6.30 -7.26
C GLY A 229 -18.09 7.31 -8.37
N GLU A 230 -17.71 6.84 -9.58
CA GLU A 230 -17.54 7.72 -10.74
C GLU A 230 -18.77 8.58 -10.99
N LYS A 231 -18.57 9.92 -11.02
CA LYS A 231 -19.64 10.92 -11.17
C LYS A 231 -20.71 10.89 -10.08
N GLN A 232 -20.47 10.19 -8.94
CA GLN A 232 -21.40 10.15 -7.81
C GLN A 232 -21.04 11.20 -6.76
N SER A 233 -22.01 11.54 -5.91
CA SER A 233 -21.81 12.50 -4.81
C SER A 233 -21.08 11.91 -3.60
N PHE A 234 -20.90 10.60 -3.56
CA PHE A 234 -20.19 9.88 -2.50
C PHE A 234 -19.57 8.58 -3.04
N MET A 235 -18.60 8.05 -2.31
CA MET A 235 -17.98 6.77 -2.61
C MET A 235 -18.74 5.63 -1.96
N ALA A 236 -18.81 4.51 -2.67
CA ALA A 236 -19.33 3.24 -2.18
C ALA A 236 -18.27 2.15 -2.35
N ALA A 237 -18.47 0.99 -1.72
CA ALA A 237 -17.57 -0.14 -1.85
C ALA A 237 -18.30 -1.43 -2.24
N LEU A 238 -17.68 -2.20 -3.13
CA LEU A 238 -18.00 -3.62 -3.32
C LEU A 238 -17.01 -4.42 -2.47
N ILE A 239 -17.52 -5.34 -1.66
CA ILE A 239 -16.71 -6.06 -0.66
C ILE A 239 -16.94 -7.56 -0.82
N VAL A 240 -15.84 -8.29 -1.02
CA VAL A 240 -15.81 -9.74 -0.85
C VAL A 240 -15.39 -10.02 0.60
N PRO A 241 -16.23 -10.66 1.41
CA PRO A 241 -15.89 -11.06 2.77
C PRO A 241 -14.73 -12.06 2.83
N ASP A 242 -13.95 -12.05 3.91
CA ASP A 242 -13.20 -13.25 4.31
C ASP A 242 -14.23 -14.29 4.82
N PHE A 243 -14.63 -15.19 3.95
CA PHE A 243 -15.70 -16.15 4.21
C PHE A 243 -15.40 -17.05 5.41
N GLU A 244 -14.13 -17.46 5.61
CA GLU A 244 -13.74 -18.27 6.76
C GLU A 244 -13.96 -17.53 8.07
N ALA A 245 -13.56 -16.25 8.12
CA ALA A 245 -13.76 -15.41 9.29
C ALA A 245 -15.25 -15.14 9.54
N LEU A 246 -16.02 -14.94 8.46
CA LEU A 246 -17.44 -14.66 8.52
C LEU A 246 -18.25 -15.86 9.04
N GLU A 247 -17.96 -17.06 8.54
CA GLU A 247 -18.59 -18.30 9.00
C GLU A 247 -18.27 -18.60 10.47
N LYS A 248 -17.00 -18.39 10.85
CA LYS A 248 -16.59 -18.53 12.25
C LYS A 248 -17.36 -17.57 13.15
N HIS A 249 -17.47 -16.30 12.74
CA HIS A 249 -18.21 -15.27 13.49
C HIS A 249 -19.70 -15.64 13.61
N ALA A 250 -20.32 -16.10 12.53
CA ALA A 250 -21.72 -16.56 12.54
C ALA A 250 -21.93 -17.68 13.54
N LYS A 251 -21.04 -18.68 13.55
CA LYS A 251 -21.09 -19.80 14.49
C LYS A 251 -20.92 -19.35 15.94
N GLU A 252 -19.97 -18.47 16.22
CA GLU A 252 -19.70 -17.95 17.58
C GLU A 252 -20.86 -17.09 18.12
N ASN A 253 -21.64 -16.46 17.24
CA ASN A 253 -22.77 -15.61 17.61
C ASN A 253 -24.13 -16.26 17.37
N ASN A 254 -24.18 -17.58 17.09
CA ASN A 254 -25.40 -18.35 16.82
C ASN A 254 -26.29 -17.73 15.71
N ILE A 255 -25.66 -17.23 14.64
CA ILE A 255 -26.35 -16.72 13.47
C ILE A 255 -26.65 -17.91 12.56
N GLU A 256 -27.93 -18.24 12.36
CA GLU A 256 -28.36 -19.26 11.45
C GLU A 256 -28.46 -18.69 10.03
N TYR A 257 -28.04 -19.46 9.02
CA TYR A 257 -28.11 -19.10 7.61
C TYR A 257 -28.23 -20.36 6.74
N GLY A 258 -28.90 -20.24 5.60
CA GLY A 258 -29.06 -21.34 4.65
C GLY A 258 -28.03 -21.34 3.53
N SER A 259 -27.54 -20.15 3.16
CA SER A 259 -26.54 -19.95 2.11
C SER A 259 -25.63 -18.75 2.46
N MET A 260 -24.53 -18.57 1.73
CA MET A 260 -23.66 -17.39 1.90
C MET A 260 -24.41 -16.11 1.55
N GLU A 261 -25.28 -16.15 0.55
CA GLU A 261 -26.15 -15.04 0.16
C GLU A 261 -27.07 -14.61 1.33
N ASP A 262 -27.62 -15.57 2.08
CA ASP A 262 -28.44 -15.27 3.26
C ASP A 262 -27.59 -14.67 4.38
N LEU A 263 -26.38 -15.22 4.60
CA LEU A 263 -25.48 -14.75 5.64
C LEU A 263 -25.07 -13.29 5.42
N ILE A 264 -24.66 -12.93 4.22
CA ILE A 264 -24.23 -11.53 3.93
C ILE A 264 -25.40 -10.54 3.99
N GLN A 265 -26.66 -10.99 3.87
CA GLN A 265 -27.85 -10.13 4.04
C GLN A 265 -28.31 -10.04 5.50
N ASN A 266 -27.74 -10.84 6.40
CA ASN A 266 -28.12 -10.83 7.80
C ASN A 266 -27.79 -9.47 8.45
N GLU A 267 -28.71 -8.91 9.21
CA GLU A 267 -28.61 -7.58 9.81
C GLU A 267 -27.37 -7.44 10.73
N ALA A 268 -27.06 -8.49 11.51
CA ALA A 268 -25.89 -8.48 12.39
C ALA A 268 -24.58 -8.39 11.57
N ILE A 269 -24.50 -9.11 10.45
CA ILE A 269 -23.37 -9.07 9.53
C ILE A 269 -23.28 -7.72 8.84
N GLN A 270 -24.36 -7.19 8.33
CA GLN A 270 -24.40 -5.84 7.74
C GLN A 270 -23.93 -4.78 8.75
N ASN A 271 -24.32 -4.90 10.02
CA ASN A 271 -23.90 -3.99 11.06
C ASN A 271 -22.41 -4.15 11.43
N LEU A 272 -21.86 -5.37 11.36
CA LEU A 272 -20.41 -5.62 11.51
C LEU A 272 -19.62 -4.83 10.46
N TYR A 273 -19.97 -4.97 9.17
CA TYR A 273 -19.29 -4.25 8.09
C TYR A 273 -19.51 -2.73 8.15
N LYS A 274 -20.68 -2.25 8.54
CA LYS A 274 -20.90 -0.81 8.79
C LYS A 274 -19.95 -0.24 9.83
N LYS A 275 -19.69 -0.99 10.92
CA LYS A 275 -18.73 -0.58 11.96
C LYS A 275 -17.31 -0.60 11.43
N GLU A 276 -16.96 -1.64 10.69
CA GLU A 276 -15.63 -1.80 10.09
C GLU A 276 -15.31 -0.65 9.13
N ILE A 277 -16.17 -0.39 8.15
CA ILE A 277 -16.02 0.71 7.20
C ILE A 277 -15.91 2.04 7.93
N ARG A 278 -16.74 2.27 8.92
CA ARG A 278 -16.70 3.50 9.73
C ARG A 278 -15.38 3.66 10.49
N SER A 279 -14.81 2.55 10.96
CA SER A 279 -13.54 2.54 11.68
C SER A 279 -12.39 2.99 10.80
N PHE A 280 -12.25 2.39 9.63
CA PHE A 280 -11.20 2.72 8.67
C PHE A 280 -11.39 4.09 7.99
N SER A 281 -12.64 4.50 7.77
CA SER A 281 -12.93 5.77 7.09
C SER A 281 -12.78 7.03 7.97
N LYS A 282 -12.38 6.92 9.24
CA LYS A 282 -12.30 8.08 10.15
C LYS A 282 -11.32 9.15 9.67
N GLU A 283 -10.18 8.73 9.15
CA GLU A 283 -9.07 9.60 8.73
C GLU A 283 -9.21 10.11 7.29
N LEU A 284 -10.16 9.55 6.52
CA LEU A 284 -10.40 9.94 5.14
C LEU A 284 -11.06 11.31 5.05
N ALA A 285 -10.73 12.07 4.00
CA ALA A 285 -11.40 13.31 3.66
C ALA A 285 -12.90 13.06 3.38
N SER A 286 -13.75 14.07 3.55
CA SER A 286 -15.21 13.88 3.48
C SER A 286 -15.71 13.34 2.13
N HIS A 287 -14.98 13.62 1.05
CA HIS A 287 -15.30 13.16 -0.31
C HIS A 287 -14.76 11.77 -0.64
N GLU A 288 -13.83 11.26 0.16
CA GLU A 288 -13.23 9.92 0.04
C GLU A 288 -13.95 8.87 0.89
N LYS A 289 -14.75 9.30 1.87
CA LYS A 289 -15.44 8.40 2.80
C LYS A 289 -16.42 7.50 2.07
N ILE A 290 -16.28 6.20 2.31
CA ILE A 290 -17.25 5.19 1.87
C ILE A 290 -18.53 5.38 2.69
N ARG A 291 -19.62 5.71 2.02
CA ARG A 291 -20.94 5.95 2.66
C ARG A 291 -21.91 4.81 2.48
N ASP A 292 -21.67 3.97 1.48
CA ASP A 292 -22.51 2.81 1.20
C ASP A 292 -21.63 1.63 0.76
N PHE A 293 -22.13 0.41 0.87
CA PHE A 293 -21.40 -0.78 0.45
C PHE A 293 -22.34 -1.91 0.09
N ARG A 294 -21.81 -2.84 -0.67
CA ARG A 294 -22.48 -4.10 -0.99
C ARG A 294 -21.52 -5.26 -0.73
N LEU A 295 -21.99 -6.24 0.05
CA LEU A 295 -21.29 -7.52 0.20
C LEU A 295 -21.60 -8.43 -0.99
N LEU A 296 -20.59 -9.11 -1.48
CA LEU A 296 -20.67 -10.08 -2.57
C LEU A 296 -20.50 -11.49 -1.98
N ALA A 297 -21.32 -12.43 -2.42
CA ALA A 297 -21.26 -13.83 -1.99
C ALA A 297 -20.20 -14.65 -2.74
N ASN A 298 -19.68 -14.11 -3.83
CA ASN A 298 -18.67 -14.72 -4.70
C ASN A 298 -17.58 -13.70 -5.03
N GLU A 299 -16.37 -14.19 -5.38
CA GLU A 299 -15.29 -13.39 -5.94
C GLU A 299 -15.61 -12.81 -7.32
#